data_2315c601a5934c6fd5f33313a1458e8a
#
_entry.id   2315c601a5934c6fd5f33313a1458e8a
#
_cell.length_a   1.000
_cell.length_b   1.000
_cell.length_c   1.000
_cell.angle_alpha   90.00
_cell.angle_beta   90.00
_cell.angle_gamma   90.00
#
_symmetry.space_group_name_H-M   'P 1'
#
loop_
_entity.id
_entity.type
_entity.pdbx_description
1 polymer ?
#
loop_
_entity_poly.entity_id
_entity_poly.type
_entity_poly.pdbx_seq_one_letter_code
_entity_poly.pdbx_strand_id
1 'polypeptide(L)'
;MTGKSHLITNTSCVVVITNVLVYASWSYMGWNHDTISKGTQFILNEFVGNHSDINKVAWVVMAVLFFLLGSILPDIDSPKSIISKLLHFHLPIEHRTWTHTIWIVMVFGICSIFFRPLMFMTLGYFLHLFWDGLSTAGCCFFYPFEKYRTYGNAKVKEKHILKLYHTSKATEYVLLGIVLTLTVAMCIYFAVHGIYGTALRNIYGS
;
A
#
# COMPACT_ATOMS: atom_id res chain seq x y z
N MET A 1 -10.99 7.59 2.86
CA MET A 1 -11.50 6.30 3.43
C MET A 1 -11.40 6.32 4.95
N THR A 2 -12.04 5.37 5.65
CA THR A 2 -11.74 5.13 7.07
C THR A 2 -10.40 4.40 7.19
N GLY A 3 -9.69 4.52 8.33
CA GLY A 3 -8.40 3.84 8.51
C GLY A 3 -8.48 2.31 8.32
N LYS A 4 -9.62 1.68 8.65
CA LYS A 4 -9.85 0.25 8.39
C LYS A 4 -9.97 -0.03 6.90
N SER A 5 -10.70 0.81 6.16
CA SER A 5 -10.86 0.67 4.71
C SER A 5 -9.51 0.86 3.99
N HIS A 6 -8.70 1.83 4.41
CA HIS A 6 -7.34 2.00 3.86
C HIS A 6 -6.49 0.75 4.06
N LEU A 7 -6.52 0.17 5.25
CA LEU A 7 -5.75 -1.03 5.54
C LEU A 7 -6.13 -2.19 4.62
N ILE A 8 -7.44 -2.44 4.46
CA ILE A 8 -7.95 -3.52 3.61
C ILE A 8 -7.64 -3.25 2.13
N THR A 9 -7.93 -2.04 1.62
CA THR A 9 -7.69 -1.71 0.20
C THR A 9 -6.22 -1.72 -0.15
N ASN A 10 -5.34 -1.20 0.71
CA ASN A 10 -3.90 -1.20 0.48
C ASN A 10 -3.35 -2.62 0.44
N THR A 11 -3.74 -3.48 1.40
CA THR A 11 -3.34 -4.90 1.40
C THR A 11 -3.84 -5.61 0.16
N SER A 12 -5.11 -5.40 -0.23
CA SER A 12 -5.69 -5.96 -1.45
C SER A 12 -4.95 -5.52 -2.71
N CYS A 13 -4.58 -4.24 -2.81
CA CYS A 13 -3.79 -3.73 -3.94
C CYS A 13 -2.43 -4.40 -4.05
N VAL A 14 -1.72 -4.58 -2.95
CA VAL A 14 -0.42 -5.27 -2.95
C VAL A 14 -0.59 -6.72 -3.40
N VAL A 15 -1.60 -7.43 -2.89
CA VAL A 15 -1.89 -8.81 -3.31
C VAL A 15 -2.20 -8.86 -4.81
N VAL A 16 -3.05 -7.97 -5.33
CA VAL A 16 -3.40 -7.93 -6.77
C VAL A 16 -2.16 -7.62 -7.61
N ILE A 17 -1.39 -6.60 -7.26
CA ILE A 17 -0.17 -6.22 -8.00
C ILE A 17 0.82 -7.39 -8.02
N THR A 18 1.07 -8.03 -6.88
CA THR A 18 1.97 -9.17 -6.79
C THR A 18 1.49 -10.32 -7.68
N ASN A 19 0.19 -10.65 -7.65
CA ASN A 19 -0.37 -11.70 -8.51
C ASN A 19 -0.27 -11.35 -10.00
N VAL A 20 -0.56 -10.10 -10.37
CA VAL A 20 -0.42 -9.63 -11.77
C VAL A 20 1.03 -9.72 -12.23
N LEU A 21 1.99 -9.33 -11.40
CA LEU A 21 3.41 -9.44 -11.73
C LEU A 21 3.83 -10.91 -11.87
N VAL A 22 3.40 -11.79 -10.98
CA VAL A 22 3.65 -13.24 -11.09
C VAL A 22 3.04 -13.81 -12.38
N TYR A 23 1.81 -13.44 -12.72
CA TYR A 23 1.13 -13.88 -13.93
C TYR A 23 1.80 -13.31 -15.20
N ALA A 24 2.06 -12.03 -15.25
CA ALA A 24 2.71 -11.39 -16.39
C ALA A 24 4.08 -11.98 -16.61
N SER A 25 4.79 -12.17 -15.53
CA SER A 25 6.05 -12.86 -15.58
C SER A 25 5.86 -14.30 -16.08
N TRP A 26 4.89 -15.06 -15.72
CA TRP A 26 4.61 -16.42 -16.20
C TRP A 26 4.12 -16.47 -17.65
N SER A 27 3.38 -15.48 -18.12
CA SER A 27 2.69 -15.46 -19.41
C SER A 27 3.54 -14.87 -20.56
N TYR A 28 4.38 -13.88 -20.29
CA TYR A 28 5.04 -13.07 -21.33
C TYR A 28 6.42 -13.55 -21.74
N MET A 29 7.11 -14.33 -20.93
CA MET A 29 8.52 -14.62 -21.19
C MET A 29 8.80 -15.95 -21.89
N GLY A 30 7.79 -16.69 -22.37
CA GLY A 30 7.99 -17.96 -23.10
C GLY A 30 8.98 -18.90 -22.37
N TRP A 31 8.77 -19.14 -21.13
CA TRP A 31 9.70 -19.27 -20.04
C TRP A 31 10.66 -20.42 -20.15
N ASN A 32 11.90 -20.01 -20.30
CA ASN A 32 12.99 -20.85 -19.85
C ASN A 32 13.04 -20.77 -18.30
N HIS A 33 12.91 -21.92 -17.65
CA HIS A 33 12.85 -22.12 -16.18
C HIS A 33 13.91 -21.33 -15.41
N ASP A 34 15.09 -21.12 -16.02
CA ASP A 34 16.23 -20.41 -15.43
C ASP A 34 16.02 -18.89 -15.26
N THR A 35 15.27 -18.25 -16.15
CA THR A 35 15.11 -16.80 -16.13
C THR A 35 14.19 -16.34 -14.99
N ILE A 36 13.18 -17.15 -14.64
CA ILE A 36 12.28 -16.89 -13.49
C ILE A 36 13.03 -17.08 -12.20
N SER A 37 13.68 -18.23 -12.07
CA SER A 37 14.48 -18.56 -10.90
C SER A 37 15.46 -17.42 -10.60
N LYS A 38 16.17 -16.93 -11.60
CA LYS A 38 17.12 -15.82 -11.47
C LYS A 38 16.44 -14.48 -11.13
N GLY A 39 15.34 -14.14 -11.80
CA GLY A 39 14.60 -12.88 -11.52
C GLY A 39 13.94 -12.89 -10.15
N THR A 40 13.32 -14.00 -9.75
CA THR A 40 12.69 -14.13 -8.43
C THR A 40 13.75 -14.20 -7.33
N GLN A 41 14.85 -14.93 -7.56
CA GLN A 41 15.99 -14.95 -6.64
C GLN A 41 16.67 -13.59 -6.53
N PHE A 42 16.80 -12.84 -7.63
CA PHE A 42 17.30 -11.48 -7.59
C PHE A 42 16.40 -10.59 -6.73
N ILE A 43 15.09 -10.62 -6.96
CA ILE A 43 14.13 -9.86 -6.13
C ILE A 43 14.20 -10.32 -4.67
N LEU A 44 14.17 -11.61 -4.39
CA LEU A 44 14.27 -12.13 -3.03
C LEU A 44 15.60 -11.75 -2.38
N ASN A 45 16.71 -11.88 -3.09
CA ASN A 45 18.03 -11.53 -2.56
C ASN A 45 18.18 -10.03 -2.33
N GLU A 46 17.63 -9.20 -3.22
CA GLU A 46 17.63 -7.75 -3.05
C GLU A 46 16.70 -7.29 -1.93
N PHE A 47 15.51 -7.88 -1.81
CA PHE A 47 14.51 -7.46 -0.84
C PHE A 47 14.64 -8.16 0.52
N VAL A 48 14.98 -9.44 0.55
CA VAL A 48 15.08 -10.23 1.77
C VAL A 48 16.54 -10.41 2.22
N GLY A 49 17.49 -10.24 1.30
CA GLY A 49 18.91 -10.42 1.55
C GLY A 49 19.31 -11.90 1.67
N ASN A 50 20.61 -12.15 1.70
CA ASN A 50 21.17 -13.51 1.85
C ASN A 50 21.27 -13.86 3.36
N HIS A 51 20.12 -13.83 4.05
CA HIS A 51 20.04 -14.08 5.49
C HIS A 51 19.71 -15.54 5.79
N SER A 52 20.02 -16.00 7.03
CA SER A 52 19.51 -17.25 7.57
C SER A 52 17.98 -17.28 7.56
N ASP A 53 17.35 -18.44 7.54
CA ASP A 53 15.88 -18.57 7.44
C ASP A 53 15.13 -17.84 8.54
N ILE A 54 15.67 -17.79 9.75
CA ILE A 54 15.12 -17.00 10.87
C ILE A 54 15.13 -15.51 10.53
N ASN A 55 16.21 -15.01 9.92
CA ASN A 55 16.32 -13.61 9.53
C ASN A 55 15.39 -13.26 8.37
N LYS A 56 15.09 -14.19 7.45
CA LYS A 56 14.10 -14.00 6.38
C LYS A 56 12.69 -13.80 6.94
N VAL A 57 12.30 -14.65 7.91
CA VAL A 57 11.00 -14.52 8.58
C VAL A 57 10.90 -13.19 9.31
N ALA A 58 11.91 -12.82 10.08
CA ALA A 58 11.95 -11.53 10.78
C ALA A 58 11.86 -10.36 9.79
N TRP A 59 12.52 -10.46 8.64
CA TRP A 59 12.47 -9.45 7.59
C TRP A 59 11.06 -9.30 6.99
N VAL A 60 10.39 -10.42 6.66
CA VAL A 60 9.02 -10.41 6.14
C VAL A 60 8.06 -9.80 7.16
N VAL A 61 8.17 -10.20 8.43
CA VAL A 61 7.35 -9.63 9.51
C VAL A 61 7.56 -8.12 9.61
N MET A 62 8.81 -7.67 9.58
CA MET A 62 9.15 -6.26 9.61
C MET A 62 8.59 -5.50 8.38
N ALA A 63 8.72 -6.05 7.19
CA ALA A 63 8.17 -5.49 5.96
C ALA A 63 6.64 -5.30 6.07
N VAL A 64 5.93 -6.32 6.55
CA VAL A 64 4.48 -6.27 6.77
C VAL A 64 4.13 -5.21 7.80
N LEU A 65 4.82 -5.16 8.94
CA LEU A 65 4.57 -4.16 9.98
C LEU A 65 4.78 -2.73 9.47
N PHE A 66 5.87 -2.49 8.73
CA PHE A 66 6.14 -1.17 8.14
C PHE A 66 5.11 -0.78 7.09
N PHE A 67 4.66 -1.73 6.27
CA PHE A 67 3.59 -1.50 5.29
C PHE A 67 2.27 -1.13 5.98
N LEU A 68 1.86 -1.88 6.98
CA LEU A 68 0.64 -1.61 7.74
C LEU A 68 0.72 -0.25 8.46
N LEU A 69 1.87 0.05 9.07
CA LEU A 69 2.11 1.33 9.71
C LEU A 69 2.01 2.48 8.69
N GLY A 70 2.68 2.37 7.54
CA GLY A 70 2.58 3.35 6.46
C GLY A 70 1.15 3.57 5.97
N SER A 71 0.35 2.50 5.92
CA SER A 71 -1.05 2.57 5.48
C SER A 71 -1.98 3.35 6.43
N ILE A 72 -1.62 3.53 7.68
CA ILE A 72 -2.44 4.24 8.68
C ILE A 72 -1.81 5.52 9.21
N LEU A 73 -0.50 5.71 8.99
CA LEU A 73 0.27 6.84 9.54
C LEU A 73 -0.21 8.22 9.05
N PRO A 74 -0.64 8.42 7.78
CA PRO A 74 -1.16 9.72 7.35
C PRO A 74 -2.28 10.26 8.21
N ASP A 75 -3.13 9.37 8.74
CA ASP A 75 -4.28 9.71 9.58
C ASP A 75 -3.91 10.10 11.05
N ILE A 76 -2.62 10.25 11.39
CA ILE A 76 -2.18 10.64 12.75
C ILE A 76 -2.66 12.06 13.14
N ASP A 77 -3.08 12.85 12.18
CA ASP A 77 -3.69 14.16 12.36
C ASP A 77 -5.19 14.09 12.75
N SER A 78 -5.79 12.90 12.70
CA SER A 78 -7.20 12.69 13.04
C SER A 78 -7.33 12.01 14.42
N PRO A 79 -7.99 12.61 15.42
CA PRO A 79 -8.13 12.03 16.76
C PRO A 79 -8.97 10.74 16.77
N LYS A 80 -9.77 10.50 15.70
CA LYS A 80 -10.62 9.32 15.56
C LYS A 80 -9.95 8.17 14.81
N SER A 81 -8.76 8.36 14.30
CA SER A 81 -8.02 7.36 13.52
C SER A 81 -7.54 6.19 14.37
N ILE A 82 -7.19 5.08 13.70
CA ILE A 82 -6.64 3.89 14.35
C ILE A 82 -5.29 4.23 15.00
N ILE A 83 -4.41 4.91 14.25
CA ILE A 83 -3.06 5.24 14.72
C ILE A 83 -3.10 6.18 15.94
N SER A 84 -3.98 7.19 15.94
CA SER A 84 -4.11 8.12 17.05
C SER A 84 -4.64 7.44 18.33
N LYS A 85 -5.56 6.48 18.17
CA LYS A 85 -6.05 5.67 19.29
C LYS A 85 -4.99 4.72 19.82
N LEU A 86 -4.19 4.12 18.93
CA LEU A 86 -3.12 3.21 19.32
C LEU A 86 -2.01 3.93 20.08
N LEU A 87 -1.61 5.12 19.60
CA LEU A 87 -0.54 5.92 20.22
C LEU A 87 -1.03 6.81 21.38
N HIS A 88 -2.35 6.91 21.59
CA HIS A 88 -2.96 7.89 22.51
C HIS A 88 -2.50 9.33 22.24
N PHE A 89 -2.20 9.62 20.97
CA PHE A 89 -1.66 10.89 20.52
C PHE A 89 -2.15 11.19 19.09
N HIS A 90 -2.41 12.46 18.82
CA HIS A 90 -2.64 12.94 17.45
C HIS A 90 -1.93 14.28 17.24
N LEU A 91 -1.55 14.55 16.01
CA LEU A 91 -0.98 15.84 15.63
C LEU A 91 -2.09 16.90 15.58
N PRO A 92 -1.95 18.05 16.28
CA PRO A 92 -2.94 19.11 16.29
C PRO A 92 -2.85 19.99 15.03
N ILE A 93 -2.91 19.36 13.87
CA ILE A 93 -2.86 20.01 12.55
C ILE A 93 -4.14 19.69 11.78
N GLU A 94 -4.45 20.51 10.78
CA GLU A 94 -5.62 20.27 9.92
C GLU A 94 -5.48 18.95 9.16
N HIS A 95 -6.52 18.11 9.24
CA HIS A 95 -6.57 16.83 8.57
C HIS A 95 -6.43 16.99 7.06
N ARG A 96 -5.69 16.09 6.42
CA ARG A 96 -5.39 16.07 4.97
C ARG A 96 -4.55 17.25 4.46
N THR A 97 -3.75 17.84 5.33
CA THR A 97 -2.76 18.85 4.98
C THR A 97 -1.35 18.28 5.02
N TRP A 98 -0.54 18.63 6.02
CA TRP A 98 0.86 18.24 6.11
C TRP A 98 1.12 16.74 6.04
N THR A 99 0.29 15.95 6.72
CA THR A 99 0.42 14.49 6.74
C THR A 99 0.01 13.82 5.43
N HIS A 100 -0.76 14.49 4.59
CA HIS A 100 -1.26 13.95 3.33
C HIS A 100 -0.54 14.53 2.10
N THR A 101 0.76 14.86 2.26
CA THR A 101 1.56 15.42 1.18
C THR A 101 2.49 14.39 0.56
N ILE A 102 2.78 14.59 -0.73
CA ILE A 102 3.75 13.77 -1.46
C ILE A 102 5.18 13.92 -0.90
N TRP A 103 5.46 15.04 -0.22
CA TRP A 103 6.77 15.30 0.36
C TRP A 103 7.17 14.28 1.41
N ILE A 104 6.22 13.81 2.24
CA ILE A 104 6.49 12.76 3.23
C ILE A 104 6.80 11.44 2.54
N VAL A 105 6.08 11.10 1.46
CA VAL A 105 6.37 9.93 0.64
C VAL A 105 7.80 10.00 0.09
N MET A 106 8.22 11.16 -0.42
CA MET A 106 9.58 11.37 -0.92
C MET A 106 10.63 11.22 0.19
N VAL A 107 10.38 11.81 1.37
CA VAL A 107 11.30 11.67 2.52
C VAL A 107 11.46 10.21 2.92
N PHE A 108 10.37 9.46 3.09
CA PHE A 108 10.46 8.03 3.39
C PHE A 108 11.12 7.23 2.27
N GLY A 109 10.85 7.59 1.00
CA GLY A 109 11.51 6.97 -0.15
C GLY A 109 13.02 7.18 -0.13
N ILE A 110 13.49 8.39 0.15
CA ILE A 110 14.93 8.69 0.27
C ILE A 110 15.53 7.95 1.48
N CYS A 111 14.87 8.00 2.63
CA CYS A 111 15.33 7.30 3.83
C CYS A 111 15.38 5.78 3.64
N SER A 112 14.57 5.22 2.75
CA SER A 112 14.58 3.78 2.44
C SER A 112 15.88 3.30 1.77
N ILE A 113 16.67 4.21 1.20
CA ILE A 113 18.02 3.92 0.67
C ILE A 113 18.94 3.46 1.82
N PHE A 114 18.80 4.08 2.99
CA PHE A 114 19.61 3.77 4.17
C PHE A 114 19.00 2.67 5.04
N PHE A 115 17.66 2.59 5.07
CA PHE A 115 16.95 1.60 5.87
C PHE A 115 15.82 0.98 5.02
N ARG A 116 16.11 -0.13 4.36
CA ARG A 116 15.24 -0.80 3.37
C ARG A 116 13.80 -1.05 3.82
N PRO A 117 13.48 -1.43 5.08
CA PRO A 117 12.09 -1.60 5.51
C PRO A 117 11.20 -0.37 5.33
N LEU A 118 11.76 0.84 5.33
CA LEU A 118 11.01 2.07 5.06
C LEU A 118 10.38 2.10 3.66
N MET A 119 10.88 1.32 2.71
CA MET A 119 10.28 1.20 1.37
C MET A 119 8.84 0.66 1.46
N PHE A 120 8.60 -0.31 2.31
CA PHE A 120 7.25 -0.85 2.52
C PHE A 120 6.35 0.18 3.21
N MET A 121 6.89 0.95 4.15
CA MET A 121 6.18 2.07 4.76
C MET A 121 5.86 3.16 3.73
N THR A 122 6.81 3.49 2.86
CA THR A 122 6.60 4.43 1.75
C THR A 122 5.47 3.97 0.83
N LEU A 123 5.46 2.68 0.48
CA LEU A 123 4.40 2.09 -0.36
C LEU A 123 3.02 2.17 0.32
N GLY A 124 2.93 1.78 1.59
CA GLY A 124 1.68 1.87 2.36
C GLY A 124 1.17 3.30 2.46
N TYR A 125 2.08 4.25 2.72
CA TYR A 125 1.78 5.68 2.80
C TYR A 125 1.30 6.24 1.46
N PHE A 126 1.99 5.92 0.37
CA PHE A 126 1.60 6.32 -0.98
C PHE A 126 0.22 5.80 -1.37
N LEU A 127 -0.06 4.52 -1.12
CA LEU A 127 -1.37 3.94 -1.39
C LEU A 127 -2.48 4.60 -0.58
N HIS A 128 -2.22 4.99 0.68
CA HIS A 128 -3.17 5.76 1.48
C HIS A 128 -3.53 7.09 0.79
N LEU A 129 -2.53 7.87 0.41
CA LEU A 129 -2.73 9.14 -0.29
C LEU A 129 -3.46 8.95 -1.62
N PHE A 130 -3.12 7.90 -2.36
CA PHE A 130 -3.76 7.55 -3.62
C PHE A 130 -5.28 7.33 -3.44
N TRP A 131 -5.67 6.50 -2.47
CA TRP A 131 -7.08 6.26 -2.18
C TRP A 131 -7.80 7.52 -1.72
N ASP A 132 -7.17 8.34 -0.88
CA ASP A 132 -7.76 9.60 -0.47
C ASP A 132 -7.91 10.58 -1.63
N GLY A 133 -6.98 10.61 -2.56
CA GLY A 133 -7.12 11.36 -3.81
C GLY A 133 -8.26 10.91 -4.71
N LEU A 134 -8.70 9.64 -4.61
CA LEU A 134 -9.87 9.11 -5.31
C LEU A 134 -11.20 9.44 -4.61
N SER A 135 -11.17 9.86 -3.35
CA SER A 135 -12.38 10.23 -2.60
C SER A 135 -12.93 11.59 -3.06
N THR A 136 -14.21 11.84 -2.78
CA THR A 136 -14.83 13.17 -3.01
C THR A 136 -14.26 14.25 -2.10
N ALA A 137 -13.65 13.87 -0.99
CA ALA A 137 -12.97 14.79 -0.09
C ALA A 137 -11.58 15.18 -0.63
N GLY A 138 -10.88 14.27 -1.31
CA GLY A 138 -9.54 14.50 -1.87
C GLY A 138 -8.45 14.67 -0.83
N CYS A 139 -7.27 15.13 -1.25
CA CYS A 139 -6.18 15.52 -0.36
C CYS A 139 -5.27 16.59 -0.98
N CYS A 140 -4.50 17.28 -0.14
CA CYS A 140 -3.59 18.35 -0.55
C CYS A 140 -2.19 17.78 -0.82
N PHE A 141 -1.97 17.20 -2.01
CA PHE A 141 -0.71 16.52 -2.35
C PHE A 141 0.53 17.41 -2.25
N PHE A 142 0.41 18.71 -2.60
CA PHE A 142 1.53 19.65 -2.66
C PHE A 142 1.38 20.78 -1.62
N TYR A 143 0.71 20.53 -0.50
CA TYR A 143 0.66 21.48 0.59
C TYR A 143 2.09 21.83 1.05
N PRO A 144 2.46 23.09 1.39
CA PRO A 144 1.64 24.29 1.50
C PRO A 144 1.54 25.12 0.19
N PHE A 145 2.10 24.67 -0.92
CA PHE A 145 2.20 25.43 -2.18
C PHE A 145 0.88 25.51 -2.97
N GLU A 146 -0.17 24.84 -2.49
CA GLU A 146 -1.49 24.87 -3.13
C GLU A 146 -2.40 25.92 -2.49
N LYS A 147 -3.14 26.67 -3.34
CA LYS A 147 -4.14 27.65 -2.86
C LYS A 147 -5.36 26.93 -2.31
N TYR A 148 -5.81 27.30 -1.12
CA TYR A 148 -6.96 26.71 -0.43
C TYR A 148 -8.31 27.11 -1.07
N ARG A 149 -9.26 26.16 -1.08
CA ARG A 149 -10.69 26.46 -1.17
C ARG A 149 -11.34 26.19 0.18
N THR A 150 -12.21 27.11 0.63
CA THR A 150 -12.96 26.95 1.85
C THR A 150 -14.24 26.18 1.56
N TYR A 151 -14.45 25.05 2.22
CA TYR A 151 -15.75 24.38 2.25
C TYR A 151 -16.31 24.52 3.66
N GLY A 152 -17.32 25.38 3.86
CA GLY A 152 -17.84 25.72 5.17
C GLY A 152 -16.78 26.36 6.07
N ASN A 153 -16.64 25.89 7.30
CA ASN A 153 -15.63 26.37 8.25
C ASN A 153 -14.28 25.65 8.12
N ALA A 154 -14.14 24.67 7.23
CA ALA A 154 -12.89 23.94 6.98
C ALA A 154 -12.16 24.53 5.77
N LYS A 155 -10.95 25.03 5.98
CA LYS A 155 -10.06 25.53 4.94
C LYS A 155 -9.27 24.38 4.35
N VAL A 156 -9.87 23.62 3.46
CA VAL A 156 -9.14 22.54 2.76
C VAL A 156 -9.30 22.70 1.27
N LYS A 157 -8.18 22.85 0.57
CA LYS A 157 -8.13 22.70 -0.87
C LYS A 157 -7.79 21.28 -1.21
N GLU A 158 -8.83 20.53 -1.48
CA GLU A 158 -8.75 19.14 -1.81
C GLU A 158 -8.54 18.97 -3.31
N LYS A 159 -7.40 18.39 -3.73
CA LYS A 159 -7.23 17.89 -5.07
C LYS A 159 -7.77 16.47 -5.16
N HIS A 160 -8.56 16.26 -6.19
CA HIS A 160 -9.12 14.96 -6.50
C HIS A 160 -8.39 14.38 -7.72
N ILE A 161 -8.05 13.10 -7.67
CA ILE A 161 -7.67 12.33 -8.86
C ILE A 161 -8.95 12.01 -9.63
N LEU A 162 -9.90 11.38 -8.95
CA LEU A 162 -11.26 11.07 -9.41
C LEU A 162 -12.19 11.09 -8.19
N LYS A 163 -13.43 11.59 -8.36
CA LYS A 163 -14.43 11.62 -7.28
C LYS A 163 -15.24 10.32 -7.25
N LEU A 164 -14.58 9.19 -6.98
CA LEU A 164 -15.20 7.88 -7.10
C LEU A 164 -16.12 7.53 -5.95
N TYR A 165 -15.80 7.95 -4.72
CA TYR A 165 -16.55 7.55 -3.54
C TYR A 165 -16.58 8.62 -2.45
N HIS A 166 -17.61 8.56 -1.59
CA HIS A 166 -17.71 9.39 -0.39
C HIS A 166 -17.18 8.64 0.83
N THR A 167 -16.28 9.27 1.57
CA THR A 167 -15.73 8.71 2.81
C THR A 167 -16.84 8.46 3.84
N SER A 168 -16.81 7.30 4.47
CA SER A 168 -17.79 6.85 5.49
C SER A 168 -19.24 6.74 4.97
N LYS A 169 -19.44 6.59 3.65
CA LYS A 169 -20.74 6.34 3.04
C LYS A 169 -20.79 4.99 2.34
N ALA A 170 -21.98 4.58 1.92
CA ALA A 170 -22.21 3.29 1.23
C ALA A 170 -21.26 3.08 0.02
N THR A 171 -20.96 4.14 -0.71
CA THR A 171 -20.05 4.10 -1.87
C THR A 171 -18.63 3.64 -1.52
N GLU A 172 -18.14 3.96 -0.31
CA GLU A 172 -16.84 3.46 0.18
C GLU A 172 -16.89 1.94 0.40
N TYR A 173 -17.97 1.45 1.03
CA TYR A 173 -18.12 0.02 1.29
C TYR A 173 -18.37 -0.80 0.02
N VAL A 174 -19.06 -0.22 -0.97
CA VAL A 174 -19.24 -0.85 -2.29
C VAL A 174 -17.88 -0.97 -2.99
N LEU A 175 -17.09 0.09 -3.02
CA LEU A 175 -15.75 0.05 -3.61
C LEU A 175 -14.85 -0.97 -2.90
N LEU A 176 -14.89 -0.98 -1.56
CA LEU A 176 -14.16 -1.95 -0.74
C LEU A 176 -14.57 -3.39 -1.08
N GLY A 177 -15.87 -3.63 -1.19
CA GLY A 177 -16.42 -4.94 -1.58
C GLY A 177 -15.95 -5.39 -2.95
N ILE A 178 -15.95 -4.50 -3.94
CA ILE A 178 -15.44 -4.78 -5.30
C ILE A 178 -13.96 -5.16 -5.25
N VAL A 179 -13.13 -4.33 -4.62
CA VAL A 179 -11.68 -4.59 -4.52
C VAL A 179 -11.40 -5.92 -3.83
N LEU A 180 -12.09 -6.20 -2.72
CA LEU A 180 -11.92 -7.44 -1.97
C LEU A 180 -12.38 -8.66 -2.80
N THR A 181 -13.51 -8.58 -3.47
CA THR A 181 -14.03 -9.65 -4.33
C THR A 181 -13.06 -9.97 -5.46
N LEU A 182 -12.54 -8.94 -6.14
CA LEU A 182 -11.55 -9.13 -7.21
C LEU A 182 -10.26 -9.76 -6.67
N THR A 183 -9.81 -9.34 -5.50
CA THR A 183 -8.62 -9.90 -4.84
C THR A 183 -8.82 -11.40 -4.54
N VAL A 184 -9.94 -11.76 -3.92
CA VAL A 184 -10.27 -13.15 -3.58
C VAL A 184 -10.41 -14.00 -4.86
N ALA A 185 -11.15 -13.51 -5.86
CA ALA A 185 -11.33 -14.21 -7.13
C ALA A 185 -9.97 -14.48 -7.82
N MET A 186 -9.08 -13.49 -7.80
CA MET A 186 -7.74 -13.64 -8.35
C MET A 186 -6.90 -14.66 -7.58
N CYS A 187 -6.94 -14.63 -6.24
CA CYS A 187 -6.26 -15.63 -5.42
C CYS A 187 -6.77 -17.05 -5.68
N ILE A 188 -8.09 -17.24 -5.81
CA ILE A 188 -8.70 -18.53 -6.15
C ILE A 188 -8.25 -18.98 -7.53
N TYR A 189 -8.29 -18.10 -8.54
CA TYR A 189 -7.84 -18.40 -9.88
C TYR A 189 -6.40 -18.92 -9.91
N PHE A 190 -5.48 -18.25 -9.22
CA PHE A 190 -4.07 -18.63 -9.13
C PHE A 190 -3.88 -19.95 -8.37
N ALA A 191 -4.67 -20.19 -7.33
CA ALA A 191 -4.63 -21.45 -6.58
C ALA A 191 -5.12 -22.63 -7.44
N VAL A 192 -6.25 -22.47 -8.13
CA VAL A 192 -6.84 -23.52 -8.98
C VAL A 192 -5.93 -23.88 -10.15
N HIS A 193 -5.28 -22.90 -10.77
CA HIS A 193 -4.37 -23.14 -11.90
C HIS A 193 -2.96 -23.57 -11.48
N GLY A 194 -2.74 -23.80 -10.19
CA GLY A 194 -1.45 -24.28 -9.67
C GLY A 194 -0.28 -23.29 -9.82
N ILE A 195 -0.58 -22.02 -10.15
CA ILE A 195 0.44 -20.98 -10.38
C ILE A 195 1.30 -20.79 -9.15
N TYR A 196 0.70 -20.75 -7.96
CA TYR A 196 1.44 -20.65 -6.70
C TYR A 196 2.33 -21.87 -6.44
N GLY A 197 1.82 -23.07 -6.68
CA GLY A 197 2.59 -24.30 -6.51
C GLY A 197 3.78 -24.38 -7.45
N THR A 198 3.63 -23.89 -8.68
CA THR A 198 4.72 -23.80 -9.66
C THR A 198 5.75 -22.76 -9.23
N ALA A 199 5.29 -21.57 -8.81
CA ALA A 199 6.17 -20.52 -8.34
C ALA A 199 6.98 -20.97 -7.11
N LEU A 200 6.34 -21.61 -6.12
CA LEU A 200 7.01 -22.13 -4.93
C LEU A 200 8.03 -23.22 -5.25
N ARG A 201 7.70 -24.17 -6.13
CA ARG A 201 8.66 -25.20 -6.60
C ARG A 201 9.88 -24.56 -7.25
N ASN A 202 9.68 -23.52 -8.03
CA ASN A 202 10.76 -22.81 -8.72
C ASN A 202 11.65 -22.01 -7.75
N ILE A 203 11.10 -21.54 -6.60
CA ILE A 203 11.84 -20.77 -5.59
C ILE A 203 12.66 -21.67 -4.67
N TYR A 204 12.08 -22.79 -4.24
CA TYR A 204 12.70 -23.64 -3.22
C TYR A 204 13.44 -24.85 -3.76
N GLY A 205 13.39 -25.11 -5.07
CA GLY A 205 14.00 -26.30 -5.70
C GLY A 205 13.30 -27.60 -5.26
N SER A 206 13.08 -28.48 -6.14
CA SER A 206 12.63 -29.85 -5.84
C SER A 206 13.64 -30.58 -4.98
#